data_fc872ff2297fce13a56560ddfe2d0888
#
_entry.id   fc872ff2297fce13a56560ddfe2d0888
#
_cell.length_a   1.000
_cell.length_b   1.000
_cell.length_c   1.000
_cell.angle_alpha   90.00
_cell.angle_beta   90.00
_cell.angle_gamma   90.00
#
_symmetry.space_group_name_H-M   'P 1'
#
loop_
_entity.id
_entity.type
_entity.pdbx_description
1 polymer ?
#
loop_
_entity_poly.entity_id
_entity_poly.type
_entity_poly.pdbx_seq_one_letter_code
_entity_poly.pdbx_strand_id
1 'polypeptide(L)'
;QGVKDIENKYTSIDKDYLINEASDYICKILKKLARKTDSILFICGPGHNGLDSLFTAHKLLLLKYNISVFFTHKNIHSEYIKKFDLNNFIIHTYDACNSYTYIVDGIFGYGLNRKLDNNLIDLIEAINQSSSKVISVDLPSGLNPNTGQSMPVSLRCELLISLLTMKRGLFTNQGRDSWKEITLCKLINTDITSENYLVTANNKLANDSYLSLIHI
;
A
#
# COMPACT_ATOMS: atom_id res chain seq x y z
N GLN A 1 -5.63 3.19 -19.08
CA GLN A 1 -5.69 1.93 -19.87
C GLN A 1 -4.45 1.08 -19.61
N GLY A 2 -3.23 1.66 -19.59
CA GLY A 2 -1.98 0.91 -19.50
C GLY A 2 -1.76 0.05 -18.26
N VAL A 3 -2.15 0.48 -17.04
CA VAL A 3 -1.88 -0.28 -15.80
C VAL A 3 -2.69 -1.58 -15.75
N LYS A 4 -3.99 -1.51 -16.07
CA LYS A 4 -4.85 -2.70 -16.11
C LYS A 4 -4.44 -3.70 -17.20
N ASP A 5 -3.99 -3.21 -18.36
CA ASP A 5 -3.55 -4.08 -19.45
C ASP A 5 -2.24 -4.79 -19.08
N ILE A 6 -1.36 -4.12 -18.35
CA ILE A 6 -0.12 -4.71 -17.82
C ILE A 6 -0.47 -5.76 -16.76
N GLU A 7 -1.29 -5.42 -15.77
CA GLU A 7 -1.75 -6.37 -14.75
C GLU A 7 -2.36 -7.63 -15.38
N ASN A 8 -3.27 -7.46 -16.36
CA ASN A 8 -3.92 -8.57 -17.04
C ASN A 8 -2.92 -9.46 -17.81
N LYS A 9 -1.92 -8.87 -18.44
CA LYS A 9 -0.89 -9.63 -19.18
C LYS A 9 -0.06 -10.53 -18.25
N TYR A 10 0.31 -10.05 -17.08
CA TYR A 10 1.18 -10.80 -16.16
C TYR A 10 0.40 -11.76 -15.27
N THR A 11 -0.83 -11.43 -14.86
CA THR A 11 -1.70 -12.35 -14.11
C THR A 11 -2.15 -13.56 -14.93
N SER A 12 -2.08 -13.47 -16.27
CA SER A 12 -2.34 -14.64 -17.15
C SER A 12 -1.19 -15.67 -17.13
N ILE A 13 0.01 -15.28 -16.67
CA ILE A 13 1.20 -16.16 -16.64
C ILE A 13 1.33 -16.84 -15.28
N ASP A 14 1.20 -16.06 -14.20
CA ASP A 14 1.19 -16.55 -12.82
C ASP A 14 0.34 -15.59 -11.97
N LYS A 15 -0.72 -16.12 -11.36
CA LYS A 15 -1.66 -15.34 -10.52
C LYS A 15 -0.95 -14.60 -9.39
N ASP A 16 0.08 -15.19 -8.82
CA ASP A 16 0.78 -14.66 -7.65
C ASP A 16 2.09 -13.93 -8.01
N TYR A 17 2.48 -13.88 -9.30
CA TYR A 17 3.78 -13.31 -9.69
C TYR A 17 3.93 -11.85 -9.27
N LEU A 18 2.98 -10.99 -9.67
CA LEU A 18 3.03 -9.57 -9.34
C LEU A 18 2.94 -9.31 -7.84
N ILE A 19 2.14 -10.12 -7.13
CA ILE A 19 1.99 -10.06 -5.67
C ILE A 19 3.32 -10.41 -5.00
N ASN A 20 4.04 -11.42 -5.49
CA ASN A 20 5.34 -11.81 -4.98
C ASN A 20 6.38 -10.71 -5.19
N GLU A 21 6.47 -10.12 -6.39
CA GLU A 21 7.38 -9.01 -6.69
C GLU A 21 7.09 -7.78 -5.81
N ALA A 22 5.80 -7.39 -5.70
CA ALA A 22 5.38 -6.30 -4.84
C ALA A 22 5.77 -6.54 -3.38
N SER A 23 5.41 -7.71 -2.86
CA SER A 23 5.69 -8.06 -1.46
C SER A 23 7.19 -8.18 -1.16
N ASP A 24 8.02 -8.64 -2.10
CA ASP A 24 9.48 -8.66 -1.94
C ASP A 24 10.06 -7.25 -1.86
N TYR A 25 9.58 -6.35 -2.70
CA TYR A 25 10.01 -4.96 -2.66
C TYR A 25 9.58 -4.27 -1.35
N ILE A 26 8.32 -4.43 -0.93
CA ILE A 26 7.79 -3.86 0.32
C ILE A 26 8.57 -4.43 1.51
N CYS A 27 8.82 -5.74 1.54
CA CYS A 27 9.61 -6.41 2.56
C CYS A 27 11.04 -5.83 2.64
N LYS A 28 11.70 -5.57 1.49
CA LYS A 28 13.03 -4.94 1.42
C LYS A 28 13.03 -3.54 2.03
N ILE A 29 11.98 -2.75 1.80
CA ILE A 29 11.84 -1.41 2.39
C ILE A 29 11.62 -1.50 3.90
N LEU A 30 10.66 -2.32 4.34
CA LEU A 30 10.35 -2.49 5.76
C LEU A 30 11.54 -2.99 6.58
N LYS A 31 12.37 -3.88 6.02
CA LYS A 31 13.63 -4.34 6.64
C LYS A 31 14.66 -3.23 6.87
N LYS A 32 14.61 -2.15 6.10
CA LYS A 32 15.49 -0.99 6.29
C LYS A 32 14.94 -0.01 7.35
N LEU A 33 13.62 0.04 7.51
CA LEU A 33 12.93 1.00 8.37
C LEU A 33 12.70 0.45 9.78
N ALA A 34 12.28 -0.81 9.90
CA ALA A 34 11.84 -1.42 11.14
C ALA A 34 12.88 -2.39 11.71
N ARG A 35 13.01 -2.41 13.03
CA ARG A 35 13.73 -3.43 13.79
C ARG A 35 12.81 -4.63 14.01
N LYS A 36 13.37 -5.80 14.32
CA LYS A 36 12.58 -6.99 14.65
C LYS A 36 11.72 -6.85 15.91
N THR A 37 12.12 -5.95 16.80
CA THR A 37 11.42 -5.61 18.05
C THR A 37 10.27 -4.63 17.85
N ASP A 38 10.25 -3.91 16.72
CA ASP A 38 9.17 -2.97 16.42
C ASP A 38 7.90 -3.75 16.07
N SER A 39 6.76 -3.31 16.61
CA SER A 39 5.45 -3.90 16.29
C SER A 39 4.93 -3.33 14.97
N ILE A 40 4.51 -4.20 14.06
CA ILE A 40 4.01 -3.81 12.74
C ILE A 40 2.61 -4.39 12.54
N LEU A 41 1.63 -3.53 12.32
CA LEU A 41 0.27 -3.91 11.96
C LEU A 41 0.08 -3.80 10.45
N PHE A 42 -0.31 -4.89 9.82
CA PHE A 42 -0.77 -4.90 8.43
C PHE A 42 -2.28 -4.82 8.39
N ILE A 43 -2.84 -3.82 7.70
CA ILE A 43 -4.28 -3.67 7.48
C ILE A 43 -4.57 -4.06 6.03
N CYS A 44 -5.20 -5.21 5.86
CA CYS A 44 -5.42 -5.83 4.56
C CYS A 44 -6.87 -5.66 4.10
N GLY A 45 -7.05 -5.04 2.94
CA GLY A 45 -8.33 -4.95 2.24
C GLY A 45 -8.63 -6.17 1.36
N PRO A 46 -9.80 -6.20 0.70
CA PRO A 46 -10.23 -7.37 -0.08
C PRO A 46 -9.57 -7.52 -1.45
N GLY A 47 -8.87 -6.50 -1.93
CA GLY A 47 -8.24 -6.46 -3.27
C GLY A 47 -6.79 -6.92 -3.30
N HIS A 48 -6.13 -6.73 -4.45
CA HIS A 48 -4.70 -7.07 -4.65
C HIS A 48 -3.79 -6.34 -3.68
N ASN A 49 -4.08 -5.07 -3.36
CA ASN A 49 -3.30 -4.31 -2.37
C ASN A 49 -3.28 -4.98 -0.98
N GLY A 50 -4.41 -5.60 -0.58
CA GLY A 50 -4.50 -6.42 0.62
C GLY A 50 -3.65 -7.69 0.52
N LEU A 51 -3.59 -8.31 -0.66
CA LEU A 51 -2.73 -9.48 -0.90
C LEU A 51 -1.25 -9.11 -0.88
N ASP A 52 -0.84 -8.00 -1.52
CA ASP A 52 0.54 -7.50 -1.48
C ASP A 52 1.01 -7.32 -0.03
N SER A 53 0.13 -6.73 0.80
CA SER A 53 0.38 -6.53 2.22
C SER A 53 0.41 -7.84 3.01
N LEU A 54 -0.51 -8.77 2.73
CA LEU A 54 -0.58 -10.08 3.40
C LEU A 54 0.66 -10.95 3.10
N PHE A 55 1.09 -11.01 1.84
CA PHE A 55 2.31 -11.72 1.44
C PHE A 55 3.54 -11.08 2.10
N THR A 56 3.59 -9.75 2.19
CA THR A 56 4.66 -9.04 2.90
C THR A 56 4.68 -9.41 4.38
N ALA A 57 3.51 -9.40 5.04
CA ALA A 57 3.38 -9.81 6.44
C ALA A 57 3.90 -11.23 6.68
N HIS A 58 3.50 -12.19 5.82
CA HIS A 58 3.98 -13.56 5.88
C HIS A 58 5.53 -13.64 5.75
N LYS A 59 6.10 -12.96 4.74
CA LYS A 59 7.56 -12.96 4.55
C LYS A 59 8.31 -12.39 5.75
N LEU A 60 7.79 -11.33 6.38
CA LEU A 60 8.39 -10.75 7.59
C LEU A 60 8.22 -11.65 8.82
N LEU A 61 7.10 -12.37 8.95
CA LEU A 61 6.91 -13.38 10.00
C LEU A 61 7.95 -14.50 9.92
N LEU A 62 8.24 -15.00 8.72
CA LEU A 62 9.30 -15.99 8.51
C LEU A 62 10.69 -15.45 8.94
N LEU A 63 10.90 -14.14 8.82
CA LEU A 63 12.11 -13.45 9.26
C LEU A 63 12.09 -13.06 10.74
N LYS A 64 11.06 -13.48 11.51
CA LYS A 64 10.89 -13.25 12.95
C LYS A 64 10.68 -11.77 13.33
N TYR A 65 9.99 -11.00 12.48
CA TYR A 65 9.46 -9.69 12.86
C TYR A 65 8.20 -9.83 13.71
N ASN A 66 7.93 -8.83 14.54
CA ASN A 66 6.71 -8.77 15.36
C ASN A 66 5.54 -8.20 14.54
N ILE A 67 4.73 -9.09 13.99
CA ILE A 67 3.68 -8.77 13.02
C ILE A 67 2.31 -9.10 13.57
N SER A 68 1.34 -8.21 13.32
CA SER A 68 -0.10 -8.46 13.45
C SER A 68 -0.79 -8.15 12.12
N VAL A 69 -1.91 -8.81 11.85
CA VAL A 69 -2.71 -8.62 10.65
C VAL A 69 -4.15 -8.31 11.02
N PHE A 70 -4.71 -7.26 10.46
CA PHE A 70 -6.12 -6.91 10.56
C PHE A 70 -6.76 -6.93 9.18
N PHE A 71 -7.93 -7.56 9.06
CA PHE A 71 -8.70 -7.61 7.83
C PHE A 71 -9.90 -6.67 7.91
N THR A 72 -10.06 -5.79 6.92
CA THR A 72 -11.19 -4.85 6.88
C THR A 72 -12.54 -5.51 6.62
N HIS A 73 -12.55 -6.73 6.09
CA HIS A 73 -13.76 -7.52 5.81
C HIS A 73 -13.58 -8.96 6.29
N LYS A 74 -14.67 -9.60 6.69
CA LYS A 74 -14.67 -11.01 7.11
C LYS A 74 -14.39 -11.93 5.92
N ASN A 75 -13.72 -13.04 6.18
CA ASN A 75 -13.49 -14.15 5.23
C ASN A 75 -12.74 -13.80 3.93
N ILE A 76 -12.05 -12.65 3.89
CA ILE A 76 -11.18 -12.33 2.75
C ILE A 76 -9.86 -13.10 2.86
N HIS A 77 -9.30 -13.48 1.71
CA HIS A 77 -7.98 -14.13 1.59
C HIS A 77 -7.84 -15.44 2.40
N SER A 78 -8.95 -16.14 2.67
CA SER A 78 -8.96 -17.33 3.54
C SER A 78 -8.05 -18.46 3.07
N GLU A 79 -7.84 -18.63 1.76
CA GLU A 79 -6.90 -19.59 1.19
C GLU A 79 -5.45 -19.28 1.60
N TYR A 80 -5.05 -18.02 1.55
CA TYR A 80 -3.69 -17.59 1.91
C TYR A 80 -3.48 -17.56 3.43
N ILE A 81 -4.53 -17.23 4.21
CA ILE A 81 -4.48 -17.32 5.69
C ILE A 81 -4.14 -18.75 6.12
N LYS A 82 -4.78 -19.75 5.50
CA LYS A 82 -4.50 -21.19 5.75
C LYS A 82 -3.12 -21.58 5.22
N LYS A 83 -2.80 -21.22 3.98
CA LYS A 83 -1.52 -21.53 3.32
C LYS A 83 -0.32 -21.01 4.10
N PHE A 84 -0.44 -19.84 4.73
CA PHE A 84 0.63 -19.16 5.46
C PHE A 84 0.58 -19.37 6.99
N ASP A 85 -0.42 -20.11 7.50
CA ASP A 85 -0.66 -20.35 8.94
C ASP A 85 -0.70 -19.05 9.77
N LEU A 86 -1.51 -18.09 9.32
CA LEU A 86 -1.56 -16.75 9.90
C LEU A 86 -2.58 -16.57 11.04
N ASN A 87 -3.35 -17.63 11.42
CA ASN A 87 -4.45 -17.49 12.37
C ASN A 87 -4.05 -16.86 13.71
N ASN A 88 -2.86 -17.17 14.22
CA ASN A 88 -2.35 -16.66 15.49
C ASN A 88 -1.89 -15.21 15.45
N PHE A 89 -1.83 -14.59 14.25
CA PHE A 89 -1.37 -13.23 14.04
C PHE A 89 -2.50 -12.28 13.66
N ILE A 90 -3.73 -12.79 13.53
CA ILE A 90 -4.92 -12.00 13.18
C ILE A 90 -5.47 -11.33 14.43
N ILE A 91 -5.66 -10.02 14.36
CA ILE A 91 -6.42 -9.25 15.36
C ILE A 91 -7.81 -8.94 14.81
N HIS A 92 -8.79 -8.86 15.68
CA HIS A 92 -10.20 -8.69 15.31
C HIS A 92 -10.76 -7.30 15.61
N THR A 93 -9.97 -6.45 16.28
CA THR A 93 -10.32 -5.07 16.59
C THR A 93 -9.17 -4.14 16.20
N TYR A 94 -9.50 -2.93 15.74
CA TYR A 94 -8.51 -1.93 15.38
C TYR A 94 -8.16 -0.95 16.52
N ASP A 95 -8.77 -1.12 17.69
CA ASP A 95 -8.46 -0.31 18.89
C ASP A 95 -6.99 -0.39 19.29
N ALA A 96 -6.32 -1.44 18.86
CA ALA A 96 -4.87 -1.63 19.05
C ALA A 96 -3.99 -0.78 18.11
N CYS A 97 -4.52 0.05 17.24
CA CYS A 97 -3.72 0.87 16.30
C CYS A 97 -2.69 1.76 17.04
N ASN A 98 -3.04 2.25 18.21
CA ASN A 98 -2.15 3.10 19.03
C ASN A 98 -0.95 2.35 19.64
N SER A 99 -0.95 1.03 19.62
CA SER A 99 0.13 0.21 20.21
C SER A 99 1.19 -0.24 19.20
N TYR A 100 1.08 0.14 17.92
CA TYR A 100 2.01 -0.29 16.89
C TYR A 100 3.03 0.81 16.53
N THR A 101 4.29 0.39 16.32
CA THR A 101 5.34 1.28 15.81
C THR A 101 5.08 1.67 14.37
N TYR A 102 4.64 0.69 13.55
CA TYR A 102 4.30 0.89 12.15
C TYR A 102 2.91 0.33 11.84
N ILE A 103 2.19 1.01 10.96
CA ILE A 103 0.97 0.51 10.33
C ILE A 103 1.22 0.48 8.83
N VAL A 104 1.01 -0.69 8.21
CA VAL A 104 1.07 -0.87 6.76
C VAL A 104 -0.34 -0.85 6.21
N ASP A 105 -0.66 0.19 5.45
CA ASP A 105 -1.95 0.39 4.79
C ASP A 105 -1.98 -0.37 3.46
N GLY A 106 -2.65 -1.50 3.45
CA GLY A 106 -3.00 -2.30 2.28
C GLY A 106 -4.50 -2.41 2.06
N ILE A 107 -5.29 -1.40 2.51
CA ILE A 107 -6.75 -1.48 2.44
C ILE A 107 -7.21 -1.33 0.98
N PHE A 108 -6.81 -0.23 0.32
CA PHE A 108 -7.18 0.06 -1.06
C PHE A 108 -5.98 0.57 -1.86
N GLY A 109 -5.88 0.16 -3.13
CA GLY A 109 -5.00 0.72 -4.13
C GLY A 109 -5.78 1.46 -5.21
N TYR A 110 -5.30 1.45 -6.43
CA TYR A 110 -5.89 2.10 -7.60
C TYR A 110 -7.37 1.74 -7.89
N GLY A 111 -7.85 0.59 -7.41
CA GLY A 111 -9.20 0.10 -7.67
C GLY A 111 -10.33 0.74 -6.85
N LEU A 112 -10.04 1.69 -5.96
CA LEU A 112 -11.08 2.34 -5.16
C LEU A 112 -11.92 3.29 -6.03
N ASN A 113 -13.20 2.94 -6.25
CA ASN A 113 -14.15 3.69 -7.08
C ASN A 113 -15.50 3.93 -6.40
N ARG A 114 -15.61 3.62 -5.11
CA ARG A 114 -16.84 3.74 -4.31
C ARG A 114 -16.59 4.53 -3.03
N LYS A 115 -17.65 5.09 -2.46
CA LYS A 115 -17.59 5.71 -1.14
C LYS A 115 -17.23 4.67 -0.08
N LEU A 116 -16.46 5.09 0.91
CA LEU A 116 -16.17 4.29 2.10
C LEU A 116 -17.43 4.17 2.97
N ASP A 117 -17.59 3.03 3.62
CA ASP A 117 -18.56 2.87 4.70
C ASP A 117 -18.05 3.50 6.01
N ASN A 118 -18.96 3.67 6.98
CA ASN A 118 -18.61 4.34 8.25
C ASN A 118 -17.51 3.62 9.01
N ASN A 119 -17.47 2.28 9.01
CA ASN A 119 -16.45 1.53 9.72
C ASN A 119 -15.03 1.80 9.15
N LEU A 120 -14.93 1.94 7.83
CA LEU A 120 -13.68 2.27 7.16
C LEU A 120 -13.30 3.74 7.37
N ILE A 121 -14.28 4.64 7.44
CA ILE A 121 -14.04 6.05 7.79
C ILE A 121 -13.47 6.13 9.21
N ASP A 122 -14.12 5.49 10.18
CA ASP A 122 -13.69 5.48 11.58
C ASP A 122 -12.28 4.86 11.72
N LEU A 123 -12.01 3.78 11.00
CA LEU A 123 -10.69 3.14 10.96
C LEU A 123 -9.61 4.10 10.44
N ILE A 124 -9.86 4.77 9.31
CA ILE A 124 -8.92 5.72 8.71
C ILE A 124 -8.66 6.89 9.64
N GLU A 125 -9.70 7.42 10.28
CA GLU A 125 -9.59 8.51 11.25
C GLU A 125 -8.80 8.09 12.48
N ALA A 126 -9.04 6.89 13.02
CA ALA A 126 -8.29 6.34 14.15
C ALA A 126 -6.80 6.17 13.81
N ILE A 127 -6.48 5.69 12.61
CA ILE A 127 -5.09 5.56 12.14
C ILE A 127 -4.44 6.95 12.01
N ASN A 128 -5.14 7.92 11.42
CA ASN A 128 -4.62 9.29 11.26
C ASN A 128 -4.38 10.01 12.59
N GLN A 129 -5.08 9.61 13.67
CA GLN A 129 -4.91 10.14 15.03
C GLN A 129 -3.86 9.36 15.83
N SER A 130 -3.44 8.18 15.38
CA SER A 130 -2.47 7.36 16.07
C SER A 130 -1.06 7.96 16.03
N SER A 131 -0.20 7.56 16.95
CA SER A 131 1.23 7.89 16.93
C SER A 131 2.06 6.97 16.03
N SER A 132 1.43 5.99 15.38
CA SER A 132 2.08 5.01 14.52
C SER A 132 2.61 5.66 13.25
N LYS A 133 3.75 5.17 12.75
CA LYS A 133 4.25 5.56 11.43
C LYS A 133 3.52 4.77 10.35
N VAL A 134 2.72 5.46 9.54
CA VAL A 134 1.93 4.83 8.49
C VAL A 134 2.77 4.69 7.21
N ILE A 135 2.73 3.50 6.61
CA ILE A 135 3.33 3.18 5.31
C ILE A 135 2.20 2.71 4.41
N SER A 136 1.86 3.49 3.38
CA SER A 136 0.81 3.11 2.43
C SER A 136 1.37 2.38 1.23
N VAL A 137 0.70 1.30 0.83
CA VAL A 137 1.02 0.52 -0.36
C VAL A 137 0.14 1.00 -1.50
N ASP A 138 0.74 1.29 -2.64
CA ASP A 138 0.14 1.72 -3.89
C ASP A 138 -0.49 3.12 -3.86
N LEU A 139 -1.41 3.38 -2.93
CA LEU A 139 -2.12 4.65 -2.76
C LEU A 139 -2.57 4.77 -1.30
N PRO A 140 -2.48 5.96 -0.66
CA PRO A 140 -3.10 6.16 0.64
C PRO A 140 -4.59 5.85 0.58
N SER A 141 -5.06 4.93 1.43
CA SER A 141 -6.46 4.47 1.38
C SER A 141 -7.44 5.60 1.61
N GLY A 142 -8.50 5.64 0.79
CA GLY A 142 -9.48 6.72 0.77
C GLY A 142 -9.15 7.88 -0.17
N LEU A 143 -7.99 7.89 -0.82
CA LEU A 143 -7.63 8.88 -1.82
C LEU A 143 -8.10 8.46 -3.23
N ASN A 144 -8.69 9.38 -3.98
CA ASN A 144 -9.03 9.12 -5.38
C ASN A 144 -7.75 9.15 -6.25
N PRO A 145 -7.42 8.06 -6.98
CA PRO A 145 -6.17 7.94 -7.73
C PRO A 145 -6.03 8.93 -8.89
N ASN A 146 -7.14 9.46 -9.41
CA ASN A 146 -7.14 10.36 -10.55
C ASN A 146 -7.22 11.83 -10.15
N THR A 147 -8.04 12.15 -9.14
CA THR A 147 -8.31 13.54 -8.74
C THR A 147 -7.53 13.98 -7.50
N GLY A 148 -7.05 13.05 -6.68
CA GLY A 148 -6.42 13.35 -5.41
C GLY A 148 -7.37 13.87 -4.33
N GLN A 149 -8.68 13.71 -4.52
CA GLN A 149 -9.68 14.05 -3.51
C GLN A 149 -9.86 12.90 -2.51
N SER A 150 -10.04 13.24 -1.23
CA SER A 150 -10.42 12.27 -0.21
C SER A 150 -11.89 11.83 -0.36
N MET A 151 -12.20 10.56 -0.08
CA MET A 151 -13.50 9.94 -0.36
C MET A 151 -14.19 9.28 0.88
N PRO A 152 -14.71 10.01 1.88
CA PRO A 152 -14.56 11.42 2.21
C PRO A 152 -13.28 11.72 3.01
N VAL A 153 -12.62 10.68 3.56
CA VAL A 153 -11.36 10.74 4.32
C VAL A 153 -10.30 9.93 3.61
N SER A 154 -9.04 10.26 3.83
CA SER A 154 -7.90 9.47 3.34
C SER A 154 -6.80 9.38 4.39
N LEU A 155 -6.00 8.32 4.31
CA LEU A 155 -4.83 8.15 5.15
C LEU A 155 -3.75 9.18 4.81
N ARG A 156 -2.97 9.53 5.86
CA ARG A 156 -1.72 10.27 5.73
C ARG A 156 -0.59 9.33 6.10
N CYS A 157 0.42 9.22 5.24
CA CYS A 157 1.52 8.30 5.48
C CYS A 157 2.88 9.00 5.54
N GLU A 158 3.79 8.42 6.31
CA GLU A 158 5.20 8.82 6.32
C GLU A 158 5.87 8.42 5.01
N LEU A 159 5.58 7.20 4.53
CA LEU A 159 6.12 6.66 3.30
C LEU A 159 5.00 6.06 2.44
N LEU A 160 4.98 6.43 1.18
CA LEU A 160 4.16 5.80 0.15
C LEU A 160 5.04 4.92 -0.74
N ILE A 161 4.67 3.65 -0.88
CA ILE A 161 5.28 2.70 -1.82
C ILE A 161 4.32 2.55 -3.01
N SER A 162 4.49 3.37 -4.05
CA SER A 162 3.65 3.28 -5.25
C SER A 162 4.07 2.09 -6.10
N LEU A 163 3.12 1.31 -6.59
CA LEU A 163 3.36 0.11 -7.40
C LEU A 163 3.15 0.41 -8.88
N LEU A 164 4.00 -0.14 -9.74
CA LEU A 164 3.98 0.00 -11.21
C LEU A 164 4.19 1.43 -11.71
N THR A 165 3.33 2.36 -11.31
CA THR A 165 3.35 3.76 -11.77
C THR A 165 2.97 4.73 -10.67
N MET A 166 3.40 5.98 -10.78
CA MET A 166 2.89 7.08 -9.95
C MET A 166 1.50 7.48 -10.43
N LYS A 167 0.54 7.58 -9.48
CA LYS A 167 -0.84 7.97 -9.78
C LYS A 167 -0.97 9.49 -9.78
N ARG A 168 -1.72 10.03 -10.73
CA ARG A 168 -1.95 11.48 -10.85
C ARG A 168 -2.49 12.10 -9.56
N GLY A 169 -3.42 11.41 -8.90
CA GLY A 169 -4.06 11.87 -7.67
C GLY A 169 -3.08 12.12 -6.52
N LEU A 170 -1.90 11.50 -6.51
CA LEU A 170 -0.86 11.74 -5.50
C LEU A 170 -0.28 13.15 -5.53
N PHE A 171 -0.42 13.85 -6.66
CA PHE A 171 0.17 15.16 -6.91
C PHE A 171 -0.86 16.29 -7.07
N THR A 172 -2.14 15.96 -6.87
CA THR A 172 -3.27 16.89 -7.02
C THR A 172 -4.11 16.91 -5.75
N ASN A 173 -4.80 18.03 -5.48
CA ASN A 173 -5.69 18.22 -4.36
C ASN A 173 -5.08 17.73 -3.01
N GLN A 174 -5.84 16.99 -2.20
CA GLN A 174 -5.39 16.44 -0.91
C GLN A 174 -4.28 15.39 -1.06
N GLY A 175 -4.11 14.81 -2.25
CA GLY A 175 -3.04 13.84 -2.51
C GLY A 175 -1.65 14.39 -2.26
N ARG A 176 -1.43 15.70 -2.44
CA ARG A 176 -0.13 16.35 -2.16
C ARG A 176 0.28 16.28 -0.69
N ASP A 177 -0.72 16.31 0.19
CA ASP A 177 -0.52 16.36 1.65
C ASP A 177 -0.70 14.98 2.30
N SER A 178 -0.97 13.94 1.49
CA SER A 178 -1.26 12.59 1.99
C SER A 178 -0.01 11.74 2.25
N TRP A 179 1.18 12.18 1.82
CA TRP A 179 2.44 11.46 2.00
C TRP A 179 3.60 12.41 2.24
N LYS A 180 4.62 11.95 3.03
CA LYS A 180 5.86 12.71 3.26
C LYS A 180 6.96 12.27 2.31
N GLU A 181 7.14 10.97 2.15
CA GLU A 181 8.12 10.36 1.24
C GLU A 181 7.41 9.40 0.29
N ILE A 182 7.94 9.27 -0.93
CA ILE A 182 7.40 8.37 -1.94
C ILE A 182 8.51 7.58 -2.61
N THR A 183 8.26 6.30 -2.85
CA THR A 183 9.12 5.44 -3.66
C THR A 183 8.30 4.69 -4.69
N LEU A 184 8.87 4.40 -5.85
CA LEU A 184 8.23 3.64 -6.92
C LEU A 184 8.82 2.23 -7.00
N CYS A 185 7.96 1.23 -6.86
CA CYS A 185 8.27 -0.16 -7.17
C CYS A 185 7.91 -0.46 -8.63
N LYS A 186 8.91 -0.57 -9.48
CA LYS A 186 8.73 -1.06 -10.85
C LYS A 186 8.66 -2.58 -10.81
N LEU A 187 7.45 -3.16 -10.77
CA LEU A 187 7.25 -4.61 -10.66
C LEU A 187 7.75 -5.38 -11.89
N ILE A 188 7.95 -4.69 -13.01
CA ILE A 188 8.38 -5.25 -14.29
C ILE A 188 9.35 -4.29 -14.99
N ASN A 189 10.37 -4.87 -15.60
CA ASN A 189 11.30 -4.15 -16.48
C ASN A 189 10.65 -3.91 -17.86
N THR A 190 9.64 -3.05 -17.92
CA THR A 190 9.09 -2.59 -19.19
C THR A 190 9.26 -1.09 -19.26
N ASP A 191 9.77 -0.61 -20.39
CA ASP A 191 9.68 0.80 -20.76
C ASP A 191 8.19 1.10 -21.03
N ILE A 192 7.51 1.57 -19.99
CA ILE A 192 6.14 2.06 -20.15
C ILE A 192 6.25 3.42 -20.82
N THR A 193 6.17 3.42 -22.14
CA THR A 193 6.04 4.64 -22.92
C THR A 193 4.59 5.06 -22.90
N SER A 194 4.26 6.18 -22.26
CA SER A 194 2.98 6.86 -22.44
C SER A 194 3.20 8.30 -22.88
N GLU A 195 2.27 8.79 -23.64
CA GLU A 195 2.36 10.14 -24.24
C GLU A 195 2.06 11.27 -23.25
N ASN A 196 1.67 10.96 -22.00
CA ASN A 196 1.25 11.95 -21.01
C ASN A 196 2.15 11.90 -19.77
N TYR A 197 3.04 12.86 -19.64
CA TYR A 197 3.94 13.01 -18.51
C TYR A 197 3.66 14.29 -17.73
N LEU A 198 3.68 14.21 -16.40
CA LEU A 198 3.82 15.37 -15.54
C LEU A 198 5.26 15.38 -14.99
N VAL A 199 6.04 16.38 -15.35
CA VAL A 199 7.37 16.60 -14.76
C VAL A 199 7.18 17.43 -13.50
N THR A 200 7.41 16.83 -12.33
CA THR A 200 7.44 17.58 -11.08
C THR A 200 8.88 18.02 -10.78
N ALA A 201 9.08 19.32 -10.71
CA ALA A 201 10.35 19.95 -10.33
C ALA A 201 10.57 19.97 -8.79
N ASN A 202 10.09 18.97 -8.04
CA ASN A 202 10.21 18.99 -6.60
C ASN A 202 11.54 18.35 -6.18
N ASN A 203 12.39 19.12 -5.49
CA ASN A 203 13.71 18.69 -4.98
C ASN A 203 13.69 17.42 -4.10
N LYS A 204 12.53 16.96 -3.62
CA LYS A 204 12.37 15.67 -2.92
C LYS A 204 12.60 14.46 -3.81
N LEU A 205 12.39 14.58 -5.13
CA LEU A 205 12.60 13.50 -6.11
C LEU A 205 14.00 13.54 -6.76
N ALA A 206 14.74 14.64 -6.57
CA ALA A 206 16.02 14.88 -7.24
C ALA A 206 17.22 14.20 -6.57
N ASN A 207 17.07 13.67 -5.35
CA ASN A 207 18.18 13.01 -4.63
C ASN A 207 18.35 11.51 -4.96
N ASP A 208 17.35 10.89 -5.57
CA ASP A 208 17.50 9.58 -6.19
C ASP A 208 17.54 9.80 -7.71
N SER A 209 18.56 9.30 -8.37
CA SER A 209 18.90 9.45 -9.80
C SER A 209 17.85 8.91 -10.79
N TYR A 210 16.56 9.04 -10.45
CA TYR A 210 15.42 8.65 -11.26
C TYR A 210 14.43 9.81 -11.35
N LEU A 211 14.43 10.49 -12.49
CA LEU A 211 13.25 11.24 -12.95
C LEU A 211 12.12 10.24 -13.11
N SER A 212 11.27 10.12 -12.08
CA SER A 212 10.06 9.31 -12.19
C SER A 212 9.05 10.07 -13.06
N LEU A 213 8.82 9.54 -14.25
CA LEU A 213 7.77 9.98 -15.13
C LEU A 213 6.42 9.63 -14.52
N ILE A 214 5.57 10.62 -14.33
CA ILE A 214 4.22 10.46 -13.79
C ILE A 214 3.27 10.33 -14.96
N HIS A 215 2.53 9.24 -15.00
CA HIS A 215 1.44 9.05 -15.94
C HIS A 215 0.26 9.98 -15.58
N ILE A 216 -0.20 10.76 -16.53
CA ILE A 216 -1.42 11.55 -16.44
C ILE A 216 -2.57 10.80 -17.10
#